data_13e0fd738905a768d7fbe4c3cb106fd9
#
_entry.id   13e0fd738905a768d7fbe4c3cb106fd9
#
_cell.length_a   1.000
_cell.length_b   1.000
_cell.length_c   1.000
_cell.angle_alpha   90.00
_cell.angle_beta   90.00
_cell.angle_gamma   90.00
#
_symmetry.space_group_name_H-M   'P 1'
#
loop_
_entity.id
_entity.type
_entity.pdbx_description
1 polymer ?
#
loop_
_entity_poly.entity_id
_entity_poly.type
_entity_poly.pdbx_seq_one_letter_code
_entity_poly.pdbx_strand_id
1 'polypeptide(L)'
;MKRKQPRGITRRTFTKLAGGGALAAGVGGPAFLFPERAEAQRKTLKIIQWSHFVPAWDTWFNGTYTKEWSQKNNTDVIVDNINLVDLPARAASEVSAKKGHDLFMFLSPPASYESQVIDMSNVYKEVEKKHGKKIDLAHKSTYNPKTKKYFAFSDAYTPDPGNWHKDWWTEAGYPNGPDTYDDLLKGAKKIRDKNGHPCGIGLSQELDTSMAMRALLWSFGGAEQDEAGNVTINSKQTIDALKYMKELYQQTETAEVFTWTPPSNNQAMLAGRVSYVANAISVTRQSEREKLPIDSKIMISQALKGPVRRIAAEHVMNCHVIWEFAENKEGAQQFLIDFMDHFHEGFVAGQFYNFPCFPSTVPDLQKQIANDLRANPPDKYKVLGNVLDWATNVGYPGYATAGISEAFSTWVIPTMFASVARGDQSAEDAAKAAEAEYKRIFARWK
;
A
#
# COMPACT_ATOMS: atom_id res chain seq x y z
N MET A 1 41.27 24.83 -40.15
CA MET A 1 40.26 25.80 -39.69
C MET A 1 40.01 25.56 -38.18
N LYS A 2 40.52 26.45 -37.33
CA LYS A 2 40.37 26.38 -35.85
C LYS A 2 39.10 27.14 -35.46
N ARG A 3 38.10 26.46 -34.85
CA ARG A 3 36.92 27.11 -34.24
C ARG A 3 37.31 27.64 -32.87
N LYS A 4 37.09 28.95 -32.67
CA LYS A 4 37.22 29.68 -31.39
C LYS A 4 36.01 29.34 -30.50
N GLN A 5 36.26 28.98 -29.22
CA GLN A 5 35.25 28.93 -28.15
C GLN A 5 34.98 30.35 -27.60
N PRO A 6 33.74 30.65 -27.15
CA PRO A 6 33.44 31.93 -26.52
C PRO A 6 33.87 31.91 -25.03
N ARG A 7 34.48 33.04 -24.60
CA ARG A 7 34.96 33.28 -23.24
C ARG A 7 33.76 33.53 -22.28
N GLY A 8 33.77 32.85 -21.13
CA GLY A 8 32.86 33.08 -20.05
C GLY A 8 33.05 34.44 -19.34
N ILE A 9 31.93 34.99 -18.89
CA ILE A 9 31.84 36.26 -18.12
C ILE A 9 32.21 35.96 -16.66
N THR A 10 33.21 36.67 -16.13
CA THR A 10 33.69 36.54 -14.75
C THR A 10 32.90 37.39 -13.77
N ARG A 11 32.80 36.88 -12.51
CA ARG A 11 32.07 37.43 -11.36
C ARG A 11 32.39 38.91 -10.95
N ARG A 12 33.23 39.66 -11.69
CA ARG A 12 33.67 41.03 -11.33
C ARG A 12 32.90 42.15 -12.01
N THR A 13 31.94 41.89 -12.86
CA THR A 13 31.22 42.93 -13.65
C THR A 13 29.86 43.33 -13.04
N PHE A 14 29.47 42.78 -11.88
CA PHE A 14 28.13 43.02 -11.30
C PHE A 14 28.11 44.08 -10.20
N THR A 15 29.24 44.72 -9.86
CA THR A 15 29.32 45.64 -8.70
C THR A 15 29.57 47.10 -9.05
N LYS A 16 29.20 47.57 -10.25
CA LYS A 16 29.37 48.96 -10.66
C LYS A 16 28.15 49.58 -11.35
N LEU A 17 26.96 49.37 -10.79
CA LEU A 17 25.76 50.13 -11.21
C LEU A 17 24.82 50.35 -10.01
N ALA A 18 25.35 50.92 -8.93
CA ALA A 18 24.55 51.48 -7.87
C ALA A 18 25.34 52.68 -7.28
N GLY A 19 25.10 53.86 -7.80
CA GLY A 19 25.64 55.08 -7.21
C GLY A 19 25.51 56.27 -8.15
N GLY A 20 24.58 57.14 -7.87
CA GLY A 20 24.64 58.50 -8.43
C GLY A 20 23.29 59.08 -8.84
N GLY A 21 22.87 60.12 -8.09
CA GLY A 21 21.87 61.08 -8.61
C GLY A 21 20.84 61.50 -7.56
N ALA A 22 21.12 62.36 -6.80
CA ALA A 22 20.92 63.74 -6.39
C ALA A 22 19.45 64.23 -6.39
N LEU A 23 19.06 64.68 -5.19
CA LEU A 23 18.20 65.83 -4.78
C LEU A 23 17.35 66.55 -5.84
N ALA A 24 16.01 66.50 -5.65
CA ALA A 24 15.14 67.60 -5.92
C ALA A 24 14.04 67.68 -4.86
N ALA A 25 14.02 68.79 -4.09
CA ALA A 25 12.99 69.15 -3.16
C ALA A 25 11.76 69.66 -3.91
N GLY A 26 10.56 69.32 -3.49
CA GLY A 26 9.36 69.97 -4.03
C GLY A 26 8.04 69.37 -3.51
N VAL A 27 7.45 70.08 -2.52
CA VAL A 27 6.02 70.22 -2.25
C VAL A 27 5.22 69.00 -1.75
N GLY A 28 4.80 69.08 -0.49
CA GLY A 28 3.97 68.18 0.25
C GLY A 28 2.53 68.02 -0.28
N GLY A 29 2.15 66.80 -0.48
CA GLY A 29 0.76 66.35 -0.47
C GLY A 29 0.64 65.19 0.53
N PRO A 30 -0.50 64.98 1.19
CA PRO A 30 -0.65 63.91 2.12
C PRO A 30 -0.54 62.57 1.37
N ALA A 31 0.56 61.87 1.55
CA ALA A 31 0.70 60.48 1.12
C ALA A 31 -0.31 59.68 1.92
N PHE A 32 -1.42 59.31 1.26
CA PHE A 32 -2.25 58.20 1.72
C PHE A 32 -1.40 56.94 1.61
N LEU A 33 -0.76 56.55 2.70
CA LEU A 33 -0.22 55.24 2.91
C LEU A 33 -1.43 54.27 2.97
N PHE A 34 -1.83 53.78 1.82
CA PHE A 34 -2.62 52.55 1.81
C PHE A 34 -1.72 51.50 2.47
N PRO A 35 -2.11 50.89 3.59
CA PRO A 35 -1.38 49.75 4.07
C PRO A 35 -1.44 48.72 2.93
N GLU A 36 -0.30 48.43 2.28
CA GLU A 36 -0.16 47.19 1.55
C GLU A 36 -0.66 46.11 2.51
N ARG A 37 -1.81 45.53 2.21
CA ARG A 37 -2.21 44.29 2.85
C ARG A 37 -1.05 43.33 2.59
N ALA A 38 -0.22 43.13 3.61
CA ALA A 38 0.72 42.02 3.59
C ALA A 38 -0.14 40.79 3.25
N GLU A 39 -0.05 40.32 2.03
CA GLU A 39 -0.64 39.02 1.67
C GLU A 39 -0.05 38.04 2.66
N ALA A 40 -0.88 37.49 3.51
CA ALA A 40 -0.44 36.50 4.49
C ALA A 40 0.27 35.40 3.68
N GLN A 41 1.55 35.23 3.94
CA GLN A 41 2.38 34.24 3.25
C GLN A 41 1.64 32.89 3.30
N ARG A 42 1.32 32.30 2.13
CA ARG A 42 0.62 31.03 2.05
C ARG A 42 1.42 29.98 2.81
N LYS A 43 0.75 29.20 3.64
CA LYS A 43 1.37 28.03 4.27
C LYS A 43 1.70 27.01 3.20
N THR A 44 2.64 26.11 3.47
CA THR A 44 2.95 24.99 2.60
C THR A 44 2.56 23.68 3.31
N LEU A 45 2.02 22.72 2.58
CA LEU A 45 1.78 21.35 3.01
C LEU A 45 2.54 20.41 2.08
N LYS A 46 3.51 19.69 2.63
CA LYS A 46 4.34 18.73 1.90
C LYS A 46 3.85 17.32 2.14
N ILE A 47 3.46 16.63 1.09
CA ILE A 47 2.90 15.27 1.13
C ILE A 47 3.82 14.35 0.33
N ILE A 48 4.11 13.18 0.87
CA ILE A 48 4.75 12.09 0.13
C ILE A 48 3.86 10.86 0.14
N GLN A 49 3.75 10.23 -1.03
CA GLN A 49 3.01 9.00 -1.24
C GLN A 49 3.66 8.16 -2.36
N TRP A 50 3.20 6.93 -2.54
CA TRP A 50 3.64 6.10 -3.65
C TRP A 50 3.02 6.53 -4.98
N SER A 51 3.70 6.22 -6.08
CA SER A 51 3.12 6.31 -7.42
C SER A 51 2.14 5.17 -7.59
N HIS A 52 0.85 5.49 -7.69
CA HIS A 52 -0.23 4.53 -7.62
C HIS A 52 -0.27 3.60 -8.85
N PHE A 53 -0.51 2.29 -8.66
CA PHE A 53 -0.61 1.33 -9.76
C PHE A 53 -1.82 1.54 -10.66
N VAL A 54 -2.80 2.35 -10.23
CA VAL A 54 -3.86 2.91 -11.06
C VAL A 54 -3.59 4.41 -11.27
N PRO A 55 -2.88 4.82 -12.34
CA PRO A 55 -2.40 6.20 -12.50
C PRO A 55 -3.49 7.27 -12.56
N ALA A 56 -4.73 6.88 -12.85
CA ALA A 56 -5.87 7.80 -12.83
C ALA A 56 -6.13 8.37 -11.43
N TRP A 57 -5.78 7.63 -10.37
CA TRP A 57 -5.84 8.13 -8.99
C TRP A 57 -4.84 9.27 -8.76
N ASP A 58 -3.58 9.11 -9.15
CA ASP A 58 -2.57 10.18 -9.04
C ASP A 58 -2.97 11.41 -9.86
N THR A 59 -3.53 11.21 -11.04
CA THR A 59 -4.03 12.31 -11.90
C THR A 59 -5.14 13.10 -11.20
N TRP A 60 -6.10 12.43 -10.59
CA TRP A 60 -7.17 13.07 -9.84
C TRP A 60 -6.64 13.73 -8.56
N PHE A 61 -5.86 13.00 -7.77
CA PHE A 61 -5.35 13.50 -6.50
C PHE A 61 -4.48 14.73 -6.68
N ASN A 62 -3.44 14.65 -7.54
CA ASN A 62 -2.50 15.76 -7.78
C ASN A 62 -3.09 16.87 -8.65
N GLY A 63 -3.98 16.53 -9.59
CA GLY A 63 -4.50 17.43 -10.60
C GLY A 63 -5.79 18.15 -10.21
N THR A 64 -6.61 17.55 -9.37
CA THR A 64 -7.94 18.05 -8.99
C THR A 64 -8.00 18.31 -7.49
N TYR A 65 -8.03 17.25 -6.67
CA TYR A 65 -8.29 17.38 -5.24
C TYR A 65 -7.29 18.30 -4.52
N THR A 66 -5.99 18.07 -4.68
CA THR A 66 -4.97 18.91 -4.00
C THR A 66 -5.00 20.37 -4.42
N LYS A 67 -5.34 20.66 -5.68
CA LYS A 67 -5.47 22.03 -6.18
C LYS A 67 -6.68 22.75 -5.59
N GLU A 68 -7.83 22.07 -5.56
CA GLU A 68 -9.06 22.61 -4.98
C GLU A 68 -8.89 22.85 -3.49
N TRP A 69 -8.31 21.89 -2.77
CA TRP A 69 -8.00 22.02 -1.35
C TRP A 69 -7.01 23.16 -1.07
N SER A 70 -5.96 23.27 -1.88
CA SER A 70 -4.95 24.35 -1.81
C SER A 70 -5.59 25.75 -1.92
N GLN A 71 -6.51 25.92 -2.88
CA GLN A 71 -7.23 27.19 -3.07
C GLN A 71 -8.15 27.48 -1.90
N LYS A 72 -8.94 26.50 -1.47
CA LYS A 72 -9.91 26.64 -0.37
C LYS A 72 -9.23 26.99 0.97
N ASN A 73 -8.04 26.42 1.22
CA ASN A 73 -7.34 26.52 2.50
C ASN A 73 -6.18 27.52 2.49
N ASN A 74 -6.01 28.30 1.41
CA ASN A 74 -4.88 29.25 1.25
C ASN A 74 -3.52 28.62 1.61
N THR A 75 -3.29 27.38 1.18
CA THR A 75 -2.10 26.59 1.51
C THR A 75 -1.55 25.96 0.23
N ASP A 76 -0.26 26.11 -0.05
CA ASP A 76 0.39 25.47 -1.20
C ASP A 76 0.64 23.99 -0.89
N VAL A 77 0.02 23.09 -1.65
CA VAL A 77 0.20 21.66 -1.50
C VAL A 77 1.26 21.17 -2.50
N ILE A 78 2.29 20.52 -1.98
CA ILE A 78 3.37 19.89 -2.75
C ILE A 78 3.26 18.39 -2.52
N VAL A 79 3.13 17.60 -3.60
CA VAL A 79 3.04 16.14 -3.52
C VAL A 79 4.21 15.49 -4.23
N ASP A 80 4.98 14.72 -3.49
CA ASP A 80 6.04 13.86 -4.02
C ASP A 80 5.48 12.43 -4.19
N ASN A 81 5.34 11.99 -5.45
CA ASN A 81 5.03 10.59 -5.76
C ASN A 81 6.33 9.83 -6.02
N ILE A 82 6.59 8.79 -5.23
CA ILE A 82 7.80 7.95 -5.38
C ILE A 82 7.45 6.48 -5.58
N ASN A 83 8.41 5.68 -6.01
CA ASN A 83 8.21 4.24 -6.10
C ASN A 83 7.96 3.66 -4.70
N LEU A 84 7.02 2.72 -4.58
CA LEU A 84 6.65 2.10 -3.31
C LEU A 84 7.82 1.46 -2.56
N VAL A 85 8.81 0.91 -3.28
CA VAL A 85 9.99 0.28 -2.67
C VAL A 85 10.95 1.29 -2.03
N ASP A 86 10.85 2.59 -2.38
CA ASP A 86 11.68 3.66 -1.86
C ASP A 86 11.11 4.30 -0.58
N LEU A 87 9.80 4.09 -0.29
CA LEU A 87 9.13 4.68 0.87
C LEU A 87 9.83 4.37 2.21
N PRO A 88 10.22 3.11 2.51
CA PRO A 88 10.88 2.81 3.79
C PRO A 88 12.21 3.54 3.97
N ALA A 89 13.04 3.60 2.93
CA ALA A 89 14.32 4.30 2.97
C ALA A 89 14.12 5.82 3.12
N ARG A 90 13.11 6.37 2.43
CA ARG A 90 12.75 7.79 2.55
C ARG A 90 12.28 8.12 3.96
N ALA A 91 11.40 7.32 4.56
CA ALA A 91 10.93 7.51 5.93
C ALA A 91 12.09 7.50 6.93
N ALA A 92 13.00 6.52 6.84
CA ALA A 92 14.17 6.44 7.70
C ALA A 92 15.08 7.67 7.56
N SER A 93 15.27 8.17 6.32
CA SER A 93 16.05 9.36 6.04
C SER A 93 15.45 10.63 6.66
N GLU A 94 14.12 10.82 6.52
CA GLU A 94 13.43 12.00 7.07
C GLU A 94 13.45 12.00 8.61
N VAL A 95 13.21 10.85 9.22
CA VAL A 95 13.28 10.69 10.68
C VAL A 95 14.69 10.97 11.20
N SER A 96 15.72 10.46 10.51
CA SER A 96 17.13 10.74 10.88
C SER A 96 17.48 12.22 10.76
N ALA A 97 17.01 12.87 9.70
CA ALA A 97 17.26 14.31 9.46
C ALA A 97 16.36 15.22 10.29
N LYS A 98 15.29 14.71 10.90
CA LYS A 98 14.19 15.47 11.53
C LYS A 98 13.66 16.58 10.62
N LYS A 99 13.53 16.27 9.33
CA LYS A 99 13.10 17.19 8.30
C LYS A 99 12.60 16.42 7.08
N GLY A 100 11.53 16.90 6.44
CA GLY A 100 10.97 16.30 5.24
C GLY A 100 9.55 16.75 4.96
N HIS A 101 8.66 15.78 4.76
CA HIS A 101 7.25 16.02 4.48
C HIS A 101 6.46 16.23 5.78
N ASP A 102 5.31 16.91 5.66
CA ASP A 102 4.37 17.04 6.77
C ASP A 102 3.51 15.79 6.90
N LEU A 103 3.05 15.27 5.78
CA LEU A 103 2.22 14.06 5.67
C LEU A 103 2.97 12.97 4.89
N PHE A 104 3.14 11.82 5.49
CA PHE A 104 3.82 10.66 4.90
C PHE A 104 2.88 9.47 4.83
N MET A 105 2.76 8.83 3.65
CA MET A 105 1.94 7.65 3.44
C MET A 105 2.79 6.38 3.41
N PHE A 106 2.49 5.44 4.31
CA PHE A 106 2.99 4.07 4.25
C PHE A 106 1.94 3.14 3.63
N LEU A 107 2.39 2.00 3.11
CA LEU A 107 1.54 0.97 2.50
C LEU A 107 1.30 -0.24 3.40
N SER A 108 1.81 -0.18 4.62
CA SER A 108 1.62 -1.14 5.69
C SER A 108 1.70 -0.42 7.04
N PRO A 109 1.17 -0.99 8.13
CA PRO A 109 1.15 -0.34 9.44
C PRO A 109 2.55 0.04 9.97
N PRO A 110 2.85 1.36 10.14
CA PRO A 110 4.17 1.83 10.53
C PRO A 110 4.34 1.97 12.05
N ALA A 111 3.85 1.00 12.84
CA ALA A 111 3.85 1.09 14.30
C ALA A 111 5.24 1.27 14.94
N SER A 112 6.31 0.86 14.25
CA SER A 112 7.71 1.09 14.70
C SER A 112 8.10 2.58 14.71
N TYR A 113 7.33 3.44 14.05
CA TYR A 113 7.54 4.90 14.03
C TYR A 113 6.67 5.65 15.04
N GLU A 114 5.90 4.97 15.93
CA GLU A 114 4.96 5.63 16.84
C GLU A 114 5.58 6.78 17.64
N SER A 115 6.83 6.65 18.09
CA SER A 115 7.54 7.71 18.84
C SER A 115 7.98 8.90 17.98
N GLN A 116 7.83 8.82 16.67
CA GLN A 116 8.26 9.85 15.71
C GLN A 116 7.07 10.59 15.08
N VAL A 117 5.85 10.20 15.40
CA VAL A 117 4.61 10.71 14.78
C VAL A 117 3.66 11.25 15.85
N ILE A 118 2.81 12.21 15.45
CA ILE A 118 1.76 12.71 16.34
C ILE A 118 0.65 11.67 16.54
N ASP A 119 -0.10 11.80 17.64
CA ASP A 119 -1.30 11.00 17.87
C ASP A 119 -2.44 11.43 16.93
N MET A 120 -2.91 10.49 16.10
CA MET A 120 -3.97 10.71 15.12
C MET A 120 -5.39 10.51 15.68
N SER A 121 -5.54 10.34 17.00
CA SER A 121 -6.85 10.13 17.65
C SER A 121 -7.84 11.26 17.35
N ASN A 122 -7.36 12.50 17.25
CA ASN A 122 -8.21 13.64 16.92
C ASN A 122 -8.72 13.59 15.47
N VAL A 123 -7.87 13.19 14.51
CA VAL A 123 -8.27 13.01 13.11
C VAL A 123 -9.36 11.95 13.00
N TYR A 124 -9.17 10.79 13.63
CA TYR A 124 -10.20 9.75 13.68
C TYR A 124 -11.52 10.25 14.30
N LYS A 125 -11.46 10.97 15.42
CA LYS A 125 -12.64 11.51 16.10
C LYS A 125 -13.43 12.47 15.20
N GLU A 126 -12.75 13.39 14.51
CA GLU A 126 -13.42 14.34 13.62
C GLU A 126 -14.01 13.64 12.38
N VAL A 127 -13.30 12.67 11.80
CA VAL A 127 -13.80 11.87 10.68
C VAL A 127 -15.00 11.01 11.12
N GLU A 128 -14.92 10.35 12.28
CA GLU A 128 -16.03 9.52 12.79
C GLU A 128 -17.30 10.30 13.09
N LYS A 129 -17.20 11.57 13.47
CA LYS A 129 -18.37 12.45 13.64
C LYS A 129 -19.15 12.65 12.33
N LYS A 130 -18.45 12.70 11.20
CA LYS A 130 -19.05 12.94 9.87
C LYS A 130 -19.45 11.63 9.17
N HIS A 131 -18.59 10.63 9.24
CA HIS A 131 -18.66 9.42 8.41
C HIS A 131 -18.92 8.14 9.19
N GLY A 132 -19.18 8.24 10.52
CA GLY A 132 -19.42 7.06 11.35
C GLY A 132 -18.15 6.27 11.63
N LYS A 133 -18.31 5.08 12.21
CA LYS A 133 -17.17 4.27 12.69
C LYS A 133 -16.34 3.70 11.55
N LYS A 134 -15.02 3.72 11.73
CA LYS A 134 -14.08 2.93 10.91
C LYS A 134 -14.28 1.42 11.11
N ILE A 135 -13.87 0.65 10.13
CA ILE A 135 -13.83 -0.82 10.21
C ILE A 135 -12.76 -1.32 11.21
N ASP A 136 -12.93 -2.54 11.72
CA ASP A 136 -12.00 -3.15 12.70
C ASP A 136 -10.59 -3.32 12.10
N LEU A 137 -10.49 -3.65 10.80
CA LEU A 137 -9.23 -3.74 10.07
C LEU A 137 -8.42 -2.44 10.20
N ALA A 138 -9.04 -1.27 9.96
CA ALA A 138 -8.37 0.03 10.11
C ALA A 138 -7.97 0.32 11.55
N HIS A 139 -8.84 -0.04 12.52
CA HIS A 139 -8.53 0.11 13.93
C HIS A 139 -7.30 -0.71 14.34
N LYS A 140 -7.29 -2.01 14.03
CA LYS A 140 -6.18 -2.90 14.40
C LYS A 140 -4.87 -2.60 13.67
N SER A 141 -4.95 -1.98 12.48
CA SER A 141 -3.78 -1.58 11.70
C SER A 141 -3.09 -0.32 12.22
N THR A 142 -3.80 0.56 12.95
CA THR A 142 -3.28 1.92 13.24
C THR A 142 -3.29 2.31 14.72
N TYR A 143 -3.81 1.44 15.60
CA TYR A 143 -3.96 1.70 17.03
C TYR A 143 -2.99 0.88 17.86
N ASN A 144 -2.35 1.52 18.85
CA ASN A 144 -1.56 0.83 19.85
C ASN A 144 -2.36 0.67 21.16
N PRO A 145 -2.75 -0.56 21.53
CA PRO A 145 -3.57 -0.80 22.72
C PRO A 145 -2.85 -0.51 24.04
N LYS A 146 -1.49 -0.49 24.05
CA LYS A 146 -0.68 -0.16 25.24
C LYS A 146 -0.68 1.34 25.53
N THR A 147 -0.39 2.16 24.51
CA THR A 147 -0.33 3.62 24.62
C THR A 147 -1.69 4.28 24.50
N LYS A 148 -2.69 3.54 23.98
CA LYS A 148 -4.05 4.02 23.64
C LYS A 148 -4.05 5.15 22.63
N LYS A 149 -3.08 5.16 21.70
CA LYS A 149 -2.92 6.17 20.63
C LYS A 149 -3.07 5.54 19.26
N TYR A 150 -3.47 6.38 18.29
CA TYR A 150 -3.39 6.05 16.89
C TYR A 150 -2.09 6.59 16.31
N PHE A 151 -1.15 5.72 15.94
CA PHE A 151 0.13 6.11 15.35
C PHE A 151 0.02 6.47 13.87
N ALA A 152 -1.09 6.17 13.23
CA ALA A 152 -1.40 6.53 11.84
C ALA A 152 -2.91 6.74 11.67
N PHE A 153 -3.31 7.39 10.59
CA PHE A 153 -4.67 7.43 10.08
C PHE A 153 -4.78 6.60 8.81
N SER A 154 -5.83 5.81 8.66
CA SER A 154 -6.09 5.08 7.43
C SER A 154 -7.44 5.46 6.83
N ASP A 155 -7.40 5.90 5.58
CA ASP A 155 -8.56 6.19 4.75
C ASP A 155 -9.05 4.94 4.01
N ALA A 156 -8.12 4.11 3.56
CA ALA A 156 -8.38 2.99 2.67
C ALA A 156 -7.51 1.76 2.93
N TYR A 157 -8.02 0.63 2.49
CA TYR A 157 -7.28 -0.62 2.32
C TYR A 157 -7.50 -1.17 0.92
N THR A 158 -6.60 -2.02 0.46
CA THR A 158 -6.75 -2.71 -0.82
C THR A 158 -7.02 -4.19 -0.57
N PRO A 159 -8.06 -4.80 -1.15
CA PRO A 159 -8.27 -6.24 -1.10
C PRO A 159 -7.15 -7.03 -1.79
N ASP A 160 -6.91 -8.27 -1.32
CA ASP A 160 -5.93 -9.21 -1.89
C ASP A 160 -6.61 -10.47 -2.45
N PRO A 161 -7.30 -10.38 -3.60
CA PRO A 161 -7.94 -11.50 -4.26
C PRO A 161 -6.95 -12.38 -5.02
N GLY A 162 -7.43 -13.56 -5.46
CA GLY A 162 -6.75 -14.33 -6.49
C GLY A 162 -7.07 -13.78 -7.88
N ASN A 163 -6.08 -13.69 -8.76
CA ASN A 163 -6.23 -13.39 -10.19
C ASN A 163 -5.88 -14.65 -10.98
N TRP A 164 -6.75 -15.11 -11.89
CA TRP A 164 -6.60 -16.40 -12.57
C TRP A 164 -7.03 -16.36 -14.03
N HIS A 165 -6.41 -17.23 -14.85
CA HIS A 165 -6.68 -17.29 -16.28
C HIS A 165 -7.87 -18.21 -16.58
N LYS A 166 -9.01 -17.65 -16.96
CA LYS A 166 -10.31 -18.30 -17.12
C LYS A 166 -10.25 -19.59 -17.96
N ASP A 167 -9.68 -19.50 -19.16
CA ASP A 167 -9.72 -20.63 -20.11
C ASP A 167 -8.96 -21.82 -19.56
N TRP A 168 -7.78 -21.64 -19.00
CA TRP A 168 -6.93 -22.72 -18.48
C TRP A 168 -7.53 -23.36 -17.23
N TRP A 169 -8.07 -22.56 -16.32
CA TRP A 169 -8.73 -23.06 -15.12
C TRP A 169 -10.03 -23.81 -15.44
N THR A 170 -10.82 -23.31 -16.42
CA THR A 170 -12.01 -24.02 -16.91
C THR A 170 -11.64 -25.37 -17.50
N GLU A 171 -10.60 -25.42 -18.33
CA GLU A 171 -10.10 -26.67 -18.95
C GLU A 171 -9.56 -27.67 -17.90
N ALA A 172 -8.97 -27.17 -16.81
CA ALA A 172 -8.51 -27.98 -15.69
C ALA A 172 -9.65 -28.54 -14.82
N GLY A 173 -10.91 -28.10 -15.05
CA GLY A 173 -12.09 -28.52 -14.31
C GLY A 173 -12.53 -27.55 -13.20
N TYR A 174 -12.04 -26.32 -13.22
CA TYR A 174 -12.35 -25.26 -12.25
C TYR A 174 -12.90 -24.02 -12.97
N PRO A 175 -14.15 -24.05 -13.47
CA PRO A 175 -14.71 -22.97 -14.30
C PRO A 175 -14.88 -21.64 -13.57
N ASN A 176 -14.86 -21.63 -12.23
CA ASN A 176 -14.93 -20.45 -11.37
C ASN A 176 -13.58 -20.10 -10.72
N GLY A 177 -12.47 -20.68 -11.21
CA GLY A 177 -11.14 -20.58 -10.61
C GLY A 177 -10.98 -21.44 -9.35
N PRO A 178 -9.82 -21.37 -8.68
CA PRO A 178 -9.60 -22.09 -7.42
C PRO A 178 -10.38 -21.40 -6.28
N ASP A 179 -11.06 -22.21 -5.44
CA ASP A 179 -11.72 -21.74 -4.22
C ASP A 179 -10.90 -22.03 -2.96
N THR A 180 -10.15 -23.12 -2.99
CA THR A 180 -9.31 -23.58 -1.88
C THR A 180 -7.84 -23.67 -2.28
N TYR A 181 -6.95 -23.74 -1.29
CA TYR A 181 -5.54 -24.04 -1.55
C TYR A 181 -5.36 -25.45 -2.17
N ASP A 182 -6.24 -26.42 -1.86
CA ASP A 182 -6.23 -27.74 -2.50
C ASP A 182 -6.60 -27.65 -4.00
N ASP A 183 -7.60 -26.83 -4.34
CA ASP A 183 -7.93 -26.56 -5.75
C ASP A 183 -6.78 -25.86 -6.48
N LEU A 184 -6.11 -24.90 -5.80
CA LEU A 184 -4.95 -24.21 -6.37
C LEU A 184 -3.86 -25.21 -6.75
N LEU A 185 -3.45 -26.07 -5.81
CA LEU A 185 -2.40 -27.06 -6.06
C LEU A 185 -2.76 -28.02 -7.20
N LYS A 186 -3.97 -28.63 -7.12
CA LYS A 186 -4.41 -29.62 -8.10
C LYS A 186 -4.68 -29.02 -9.48
N GLY A 187 -5.32 -27.86 -9.52
CA GLY A 187 -5.64 -27.15 -10.76
C GLY A 187 -4.39 -26.60 -11.45
N ALA A 188 -3.54 -25.88 -10.72
CA ALA A 188 -2.30 -25.34 -11.26
C ALA A 188 -1.35 -26.44 -11.78
N LYS A 189 -1.29 -27.58 -11.07
CA LYS A 189 -0.52 -28.75 -11.54
C LYS A 189 -1.04 -29.25 -12.88
N LYS A 190 -2.36 -29.46 -13.02
CA LYS A 190 -2.97 -29.89 -14.29
C LYS A 190 -2.67 -28.90 -15.43
N ILE A 191 -2.76 -27.59 -15.15
CA ILE A 191 -2.50 -26.54 -16.14
C ILE A 191 -1.02 -26.56 -16.55
N ARG A 192 -0.11 -26.65 -15.58
CA ARG A 192 1.33 -26.74 -15.86
C ARG A 192 1.67 -27.96 -16.69
N ASP A 193 1.17 -29.14 -16.29
CA ASP A 193 1.48 -30.42 -16.97
C ASP A 193 0.92 -30.42 -18.40
N LYS A 194 -0.25 -29.83 -18.65
CA LYS A 194 -0.92 -29.84 -19.96
C LYS A 194 -0.48 -28.69 -20.87
N ASN A 195 -0.40 -27.47 -20.33
CA ASN A 195 -0.29 -26.24 -21.11
C ASN A 195 1.08 -25.55 -20.90
N GLY A 196 1.89 -26.00 -19.95
CA GLY A 196 3.18 -25.40 -19.62
C GLY A 196 3.10 -24.07 -18.83
N HIS A 197 1.90 -23.64 -18.36
CA HIS A 197 1.72 -22.41 -17.64
C HIS A 197 1.81 -22.64 -16.12
N PRO A 198 2.85 -22.12 -15.45
CA PRO A 198 3.03 -22.28 -14.01
C PRO A 198 2.02 -21.44 -13.21
N CYS A 199 1.89 -21.75 -11.93
CA CYS A 199 1.39 -20.82 -10.92
C CYS A 199 2.42 -19.72 -10.69
N GLY A 200 1.98 -18.53 -10.26
CA GLY A 200 2.86 -17.40 -10.03
C GLY A 200 2.60 -16.73 -8.69
N ILE A 201 3.04 -17.34 -7.60
CA ILE A 201 3.06 -16.73 -6.28
C ILE A 201 4.52 -16.41 -5.92
N GLY A 202 4.81 -15.13 -5.63
CA GLY A 202 6.16 -14.70 -5.30
C GLY A 202 6.71 -15.39 -4.05
N LEU A 203 8.02 -15.65 -4.04
CA LEU A 203 8.81 -16.19 -2.92
C LEU A 203 10.08 -15.35 -2.72
N SER A 204 9.96 -14.04 -2.84
CA SER A 204 11.04 -13.06 -2.67
C SER A 204 10.72 -12.08 -1.54
N GLN A 205 11.67 -11.23 -1.19
CA GLN A 205 11.51 -10.20 -0.17
C GLN A 205 10.79 -8.97 -0.76
N GLU A 206 9.49 -9.09 -0.97
CA GLU A 206 8.64 -8.05 -1.54
C GLU A 206 7.20 -8.12 -0.98
N LEU A 207 6.39 -7.08 -1.28
CA LEU A 207 5.09 -6.88 -0.65
C LEU A 207 4.10 -8.02 -0.93
N ASP A 208 3.93 -8.40 -2.19
CA ASP A 208 2.90 -9.38 -2.60
C ASP A 208 3.21 -10.76 -2.02
N THR A 209 4.49 -11.16 -2.02
CA THR A 209 4.95 -12.38 -1.31
C THR A 209 4.60 -12.29 0.18
N SER A 210 4.84 -11.13 0.80
CA SER A 210 4.58 -10.93 2.23
C SER A 210 3.11 -11.14 2.56
N MET A 211 2.20 -10.66 1.71
CA MET A 211 0.74 -10.80 1.90
C MET A 211 0.24 -12.20 1.56
N ALA A 212 0.66 -12.77 0.43
CA ALA A 212 0.28 -14.12 0.01
C ALA A 212 0.72 -15.18 1.04
N MET A 213 1.93 -15.06 1.60
CA MET A 213 2.42 -16.02 2.61
C MET A 213 1.69 -15.86 3.96
N ARG A 214 1.24 -14.65 4.33
CA ARG A 214 0.36 -14.46 5.50
C ARG A 214 -1.02 -15.06 5.28
N ALA A 215 -1.61 -14.86 4.10
CA ALA A 215 -2.89 -15.48 3.74
C ALA A 215 -2.82 -17.00 3.87
N LEU A 216 -1.76 -17.61 3.33
CA LEU A 216 -1.53 -19.04 3.45
C LEU A 216 -1.36 -19.46 4.92
N LEU A 217 -0.46 -18.83 5.65
CA LEU A 217 -0.19 -19.10 7.07
C LEU A 217 -1.47 -19.09 7.91
N TRP A 218 -2.23 -18.00 7.83
CA TRP A 218 -3.43 -17.82 8.65
C TRP A 218 -4.59 -18.73 8.22
N SER A 219 -4.69 -19.06 6.93
CA SER A 219 -5.71 -19.99 6.43
C SER A 219 -5.49 -21.42 6.92
N PHE A 220 -4.25 -21.78 7.24
CA PHE A 220 -3.87 -23.05 7.89
C PHE A 220 -4.01 -22.99 9.42
N GLY A 221 -4.25 -21.82 9.99
CA GLY A 221 -4.41 -21.60 11.42
C GLY A 221 -3.10 -21.25 12.16
N GLY A 222 -1.99 -21.05 11.44
CA GLY A 222 -0.77 -20.46 11.98
C GLY A 222 -0.90 -18.94 12.13
N ALA A 223 -0.06 -18.34 12.98
CA ALA A 223 0.00 -16.88 13.12
C ALA A 223 1.37 -16.46 13.69
N GLU A 224 1.74 -15.20 13.44
CA GLU A 224 2.96 -14.58 13.95
C GLU A 224 2.88 -14.38 15.46
N GLN A 225 1.70 -13.99 15.93
CA GLN A 225 1.37 -13.72 17.33
C GLN A 225 -0.07 -14.17 17.66
N ASP A 226 -0.40 -14.25 18.94
CA ASP A 226 -1.78 -14.36 19.43
C ASP A 226 -2.43 -12.97 19.62
N GLU A 227 -3.69 -12.93 20.08
CA GLU A 227 -4.40 -11.69 20.38
C GLU A 227 -3.72 -10.84 21.46
N ALA A 228 -2.99 -11.46 22.37
CA ALA A 228 -2.26 -10.79 23.42
C ALA A 228 -0.86 -10.28 23.00
N GLY A 229 -0.44 -10.58 21.76
CA GLY A 229 0.86 -10.20 21.21
C GLY A 229 2.01 -11.15 21.62
N ASN A 230 1.72 -12.39 22.02
CA ASN A 230 2.75 -13.40 22.24
C ASN A 230 3.12 -14.07 20.92
N VAL A 231 4.40 -14.38 20.73
CA VAL A 231 4.90 -15.06 19.53
C VAL A 231 4.36 -16.50 19.45
N THR A 232 3.71 -16.85 18.34
CA THR A 232 3.09 -18.17 18.11
C THR A 232 3.48 -18.82 16.78
N ILE A 233 4.42 -18.22 16.04
CA ILE A 233 4.79 -18.64 14.68
C ILE A 233 5.28 -20.09 14.61
N ASN A 234 5.92 -20.63 15.65
CA ASN A 234 6.39 -22.01 15.69
C ASN A 234 5.26 -22.94 16.15
N SER A 235 4.40 -23.33 15.23
CA SER A 235 3.25 -24.19 15.48
C SER A 235 3.14 -25.27 14.41
N LYS A 236 2.39 -26.35 14.73
CA LYS A 236 2.07 -27.40 13.74
C LYS A 236 1.42 -26.79 12.48
N GLN A 237 0.53 -25.83 12.66
CA GLN A 237 -0.18 -25.17 11.58
C GLN A 237 0.76 -24.39 10.65
N THR A 238 1.75 -23.72 11.22
CA THR A 238 2.81 -23.05 10.45
C THR A 238 3.64 -24.06 9.66
N ILE A 239 4.03 -25.16 10.29
CA ILE A 239 4.80 -26.25 9.65
C ILE A 239 4.00 -26.85 8.50
N ASP A 240 2.69 -27.08 8.68
CA ASP A 240 1.81 -27.60 7.63
C ASP A 240 1.69 -26.60 6.44
N ALA A 241 1.56 -25.30 6.72
CA ALA A 241 1.55 -24.26 5.68
C ALA A 241 2.88 -24.18 4.90
N LEU A 242 4.01 -24.31 5.59
CA LEU A 242 5.34 -24.35 4.96
C LEU A 242 5.50 -25.57 4.05
N LYS A 243 5.05 -26.75 4.49
CA LYS A 243 5.07 -27.97 3.69
C LYS A 243 4.18 -27.84 2.47
N TYR A 244 2.99 -27.27 2.62
CA TYR A 244 2.10 -26.99 1.49
C TYR A 244 2.77 -26.05 0.46
N MET A 245 3.39 -24.94 0.89
CA MET A 245 4.04 -24.03 -0.06
C MET A 245 5.22 -24.67 -0.79
N LYS A 246 5.99 -25.50 -0.10
CA LYS A 246 7.04 -26.30 -0.74
C LYS A 246 6.47 -27.21 -1.84
N GLU A 247 5.38 -27.91 -1.57
CA GLU A 247 4.71 -28.78 -2.53
C GLU A 247 4.15 -27.97 -3.71
N LEU A 248 3.48 -26.85 -3.45
CA LEU A 248 2.95 -25.95 -4.48
C LEU A 248 4.08 -25.47 -5.40
N TYR A 249 5.17 -24.97 -4.84
CA TYR A 249 6.33 -24.51 -5.61
C TYR A 249 6.89 -25.64 -6.50
N GLN A 250 7.18 -26.79 -5.92
CA GLN A 250 7.80 -27.91 -6.65
C GLN A 250 6.91 -28.43 -7.78
N GLN A 251 5.60 -28.47 -7.56
CA GLN A 251 4.67 -29.03 -8.55
C GLN A 251 4.15 -28.02 -9.56
N THR A 252 4.14 -26.72 -9.24
CA THR A 252 3.39 -25.75 -10.05
C THR A 252 4.15 -24.48 -10.45
N GLU A 253 5.28 -24.15 -9.82
CA GLU A 253 5.97 -22.89 -10.05
C GLU A 253 7.33 -23.05 -10.72
N THR A 254 7.99 -21.95 -11.04
CA THR A 254 9.35 -21.88 -11.57
C THR A 254 10.26 -21.07 -10.66
N ALA A 255 11.59 -21.22 -10.79
CA ALA A 255 12.56 -20.55 -9.92
C ALA A 255 12.54 -19.01 -10.02
N GLU A 256 11.93 -18.43 -11.06
CA GLU A 256 11.86 -16.97 -11.20
C GLU A 256 11.09 -16.29 -10.06
N VAL A 257 10.15 -16.99 -9.39
CA VAL A 257 9.37 -16.44 -8.25
C VAL A 257 10.25 -16.00 -7.07
N PHE A 258 11.46 -16.52 -6.94
CA PHE A 258 12.43 -16.09 -5.91
C PHE A 258 13.10 -14.74 -6.20
N THR A 259 12.91 -14.18 -7.39
CA THR A 259 13.50 -12.91 -7.82
C THR A 259 12.47 -11.84 -8.17
N TRP A 260 11.21 -12.14 -7.93
CA TRP A 260 10.12 -11.24 -8.24
C TRP A 260 10.19 -9.95 -7.40
N THR A 261 9.74 -8.88 -8.02
CA THR A 261 9.53 -7.56 -7.45
C THR A 261 8.04 -7.23 -7.53
N PRO A 262 7.51 -6.21 -6.85
CA PRO A 262 6.07 -5.94 -6.83
C PRO A 262 5.35 -5.89 -8.19
N PRO A 263 5.93 -5.40 -9.30
CA PRO A 263 5.27 -5.48 -10.61
C PRO A 263 5.40 -6.84 -11.33
N SER A 264 6.20 -7.79 -10.83
CA SER A 264 6.55 -9.02 -11.57
C SER A 264 5.35 -9.94 -11.82
N ASN A 265 4.49 -10.12 -10.82
CA ASN A 265 3.27 -10.94 -10.95
C ASN A 265 2.27 -10.32 -11.94
N ASN A 266 2.09 -8.97 -11.95
CA ASN A 266 1.31 -8.27 -12.96
C ASN A 266 1.84 -8.56 -14.36
N GLN A 267 3.15 -8.37 -14.56
CA GLN A 267 3.80 -8.58 -15.85
C GLN A 267 3.67 -10.05 -16.31
N ALA A 268 3.83 -11.00 -15.40
CA ALA A 268 3.72 -12.42 -15.73
C ALA A 268 2.28 -12.80 -16.13
N MET A 269 1.27 -12.32 -15.40
CA MET A 269 -0.14 -12.59 -15.71
C MET A 269 -0.56 -11.89 -17.01
N LEU A 270 -0.23 -10.61 -17.19
CA LEU A 270 -0.58 -9.85 -18.40
C LEU A 270 0.09 -10.39 -19.67
N ALA A 271 1.27 -10.96 -19.53
CA ALA A 271 1.96 -11.65 -20.62
C ALA A 271 1.44 -13.07 -20.90
N GLY A 272 0.43 -13.55 -20.14
CA GLY A 272 -0.09 -14.91 -20.27
C GLY A 272 0.93 -16.00 -19.91
N ARG A 273 1.88 -15.69 -19.01
CA ARG A 273 2.93 -16.66 -18.62
C ARG A 273 2.55 -17.52 -17.42
N VAL A 274 1.67 -17.03 -16.56
CA VAL A 274 1.23 -17.72 -15.35
C VAL A 274 -0.27 -17.90 -15.29
N SER A 275 -0.72 -18.98 -14.65
CA SER A 275 -2.14 -19.36 -14.59
C SER A 275 -2.90 -18.72 -13.42
N TYR A 276 -2.20 -18.32 -12.36
CA TYR A 276 -2.73 -17.73 -11.14
C TYR A 276 -1.69 -16.81 -10.50
N VAL A 277 -2.13 -15.71 -9.91
CA VAL A 277 -1.34 -14.86 -9.00
C VAL A 277 -2.21 -14.41 -7.83
N ALA A 278 -1.63 -14.32 -6.63
CA ALA A 278 -2.21 -13.59 -5.51
C ALA A 278 -1.79 -12.12 -5.63
N ASN A 279 -2.73 -11.22 -5.80
CA ASN A 279 -2.47 -9.77 -5.96
C ASN A 279 -3.78 -8.99 -5.90
N ALA A 280 -3.67 -7.70 -5.64
CA ALA A 280 -4.76 -6.74 -5.79
C ALA A 280 -5.29 -6.69 -7.25
N ILE A 281 -6.25 -5.81 -7.49
CA ILE A 281 -6.86 -5.65 -8.83
C ILE A 281 -6.01 -4.80 -9.80
N SER A 282 -4.77 -4.44 -9.46
CA SER A 282 -3.87 -3.71 -10.36
C SER A 282 -3.63 -4.44 -11.68
N VAL A 283 -3.57 -5.77 -11.65
CA VAL A 283 -3.44 -6.63 -12.84
C VAL A 283 -4.57 -6.40 -13.82
N THR A 284 -5.82 -6.54 -13.35
CA THR A 284 -7.02 -6.38 -14.18
C THR A 284 -7.21 -4.93 -14.62
N ARG A 285 -6.96 -3.95 -13.72
CA ARG A 285 -7.02 -2.52 -14.07
C ARG A 285 -6.02 -2.12 -15.13
N GLN A 286 -4.85 -2.72 -15.13
CA GLN A 286 -3.88 -2.51 -16.19
C GLN A 286 -4.34 -3.10 -17.52
N SER A 287 -4.86 -4.34 -17.53
CA SER A 287 -5.35 -4.95 -18.75
C SER A 287 -6.52 -4.19 -19.40
N GLU A 288 -7.45 -3.72 -18.56
CA GLU A 288 -8.60 -2.89 -18.98
C GLU A 288 -8.15 -1.56 -19.58
N ARG A 289 -7.25 -0.84 -18.89
CA ARG A 289 -6.71 0.45 -19.36
C ARG A 289 -5.98 0.32 -20.68
N GLU A 290 -5.16 -0.71 -20.82
CA GLU A 290 -4.34 -0.95 -22.01
C GLU A 290 -5.08 -1.74 -23.09
N LYS A 291 -6.34 -2.15 -22.83
CA LYS A 291 -7.20 -2.94 -23.72
C LYS A 291 -6.49 -4.18 -24.25
N LEU A 292 -5.81 -4.88 -23.32
CA LEU A 292 -5.04 -6.07 -23.69
C LEU A 292 -5.97 -7.23 -24.09
N PRO A 293 -5.60 -8.07 -25.07
CA PRO A 293 -6.42 -9.22 -25.49
C PRO A 293 -6.71 -10.20 -24.36
N ILE A 294 -5.89 -10.23 -23.33
CA ILE A 294 -6.02 -11.11 -22.16
C ILE A 294 -7.09 -10.60 -21.16
N ASP A 295 -7.58 -9.37 -21.27
CA ASP A 295 -8.49 -8.75 -20.33
C ASP A 295 -9.72 -9.60 -20.00
N SER A 296 -10.41 -10.11 -21.02
CA SER A 296 -11.60 -10.97 -20.86
C SER A 296 -11.30 -12.36 -20.28
N LYS A 297 -10.02 -12.71 -20.17
CA LYS A 297 -9.53 -14.00 -19.68
C LYS A 297 -9.02 -13.98 -18.26
N ILE A 298 -8.68 -12.79 -17.72
CA ILE A 298 -8.27 -12.65 -16.34
C ILE A 298 -9.52 -12.43 -15.49
N MET A 299 -9.77 -13.34 -14.59
CA MET A 299 -10.85 -13.27 -13.60
C MET A 299 -10.26 -13.15 -12.20
N ILE A 300 -11.09 -12.71 -11.26
CA ILE A 300 -10.72 -12.66 -9.84
C ILE A 300 -11.59 -13.60 -9.01
N SER A 301 -11.04 -14.06 -7.90
CA SER A 301 -11.73 -14.86 -6.89
C SER A 301 -11.53 -14.25 -5.52
N GLN A 302 -12.33 -14.63 -4.53
CA GLN A 302 -12.04 -14.32 -3.13
C GLN A 302 -10.67 -14.90 -2.74
N ALA A 303 -10.15 -14.49 -1.58
CA ALA A 303 -9.00 -15.16 -0.97
C ALA A 303 -9.25 -16.68 -0.87
N LEU A 304 -8.22 -17.48 -1.04
CA LEU A 304 -8.34 -18.93 -0.98
C LEU A 304 -8.69 -19.42 0.42
N LYS A 305 -9.53 -20.44 0.49
CA LYS A 305 -9.85 -21.10 1.75
C LYS A 305 -8.79 -22.17 2.04
N GLY A 306 -8.17 -22.09 3.20
CA GLY A 306 -7.31 -23.15 3.72
C GLY A 306 -8.08 -24.18 4.54
N PRO A 307 -7.38 -25.14 5.16
CA PRO A 307 -8.00 -26.18 5.98
C PRO A 307 -8.82 -25.65 7.16
N VAL A 308 -8.43 -24.48 7.70
CA VAL A 308 -9.06 -23.89 8.87
C VAL A 308 -10.07 -22.82 8.49
N ARG A 309 -9.71 -21.92 7.57
CA ARG A 309 -10.57 -20.76 7.22
C ARG A 309 -10.22 -20.14 5.88
N ARG A 310 -11.12 -19.28 5.35
CA ARG A 310 -10.82 -18.31 4.30
C ARG A 310 -10.35 -17.03 4.97
N ILE A 311 -9.17 -16.56 4.63
CA ILE A 311 -8.59 -15.33 5.18
C ILE A 311 -7.42 -14.85 4.32
N ALA A 312 -7.27 -13.55 4.19
CA ALA A 312 -6.08 -12.92 3.64
C ALA A 312 -5.75 -11.64 4.43
N ALA A 313 -4.53 -11.17 4.30
CA ALA A 313 -4.20 -9.81 4.69
C ALA A 313 -4.89 -8.81 3.73
N GLU A 314 -5.05 -7.57 4.16
CA GLU A 314 -5.14 -6.46 3.20
C GLU A 314 -3.88 -6.44 2.33
N HIS A 315 -4.05 -6.24 1.03
CA HIS A 315 -2.89 -6.14 0.13
C HIS A 315 -2.04 -4.90 0.41
N VAL A 316 -2.71 -3.77 0.61
CA VAL A 316 -2.14 -2.48 0.99
C VAL A 316 -3.03 -1.87 2.06
N MET A 317 -2.42 -1.26 3.07
CA MET A 317 -3.07 -0.40 4.03
C MET A 317 -2.51 1.00 3.91
N ASN A 318 -3.34 1.95 3.45
CA ASN A 318 -2.92 3.35 3.43
C ASN A 318 -2.77 3.84 4.86
N CYS A 319 -1.56 4.02 5.32
CA CYS A 319 -1.27 4.50 6.67
C CYS A 319 -0.60 5.87 6.59
N HIS A 320 -1.39 6.92 6.81
CA HIS A 320 -0.92 8.29 6.83
C HIS A 320 -0.39 8.65 8.21
N VAL A 321 0.85 9.13 8.26
CA VAL A 321 1.46 9.66 9.47
C VAL A 321 1.81 11.12 9.30
N ILE A 322 1.79 11.86 10.40
CA ILE A 322 2.29 13.24 10.49
C ILE A 322 3.47 13.19 11.43
N TRP A 323 4.66 13.57 10.92
CA TRP A 323 5.86 13.54 11.73
C TRP A 323 5.82 14.55 12.87
N GLU A 324 6.46 14.23 14.02
CA GLU A 324 6.63 15.20 15.11
C GLU A 324 7.44 16.44 14.68
N PHE A 325 8.29 16.33 13.67
CA PHE A 325 9.06 17.44 13.11
C PHE A 325 8.34 18.16 11.94
N ALA A 326 7.12 17.78 11.57
CA ALA A 326 6.36 18.42 10.50
C ALA A 326 6.16 19.92 10.76
N GLU A 327 6.32 20.71 9.71
CA GLU A 327 6.20 22.19 9.78
C GLU A 327 4.72 22.64 9.79
N ASN A 328 3.82 21.86 9.14
CA ASN A 328 2.39 22.18 9.02
C ASN A 328 1.50 21.03 9.50
N LYS A 329 1.63 20.64 10.78
CA LYS A 329 0.83 19.55 11.39
C LYS A 329 -0.67 19.76 11.32
N GLU A 330 -1.11 21.00 11.58
CA GLU A 330 -2.54 21.39 11.54
C GLU A 330 -3.11 21.26 10.12
N GLY A 331 -2.37 21.75 9.12
CA GLY A 331 -2.76 21.63 7.72
C GLY A 331 -2.82 20.18 7.28
N ALA A 332 -1.89 19.32 7.73
CA ALA A 332 -1.88 17.90 7.43
C ALA A 332 -3.08 17.16 8.04
N GLN A 333 -3.44 17.47 9.31
CA GLN A 333 -4.64 16.90 9.94
C GLN A 333 -5.92 17.33 9.21
N GLN A 334 -6.04 18.63 8.92
CA GLN A 334 -7.21 19.17 8.21
C GLN A 334 -7.34 18.58 6.80
N PHE A 335 -6.19 18.41 6.10
CA PHE A 335 -6.17 17.77 4.78
C PHE A 335 -6.76 16.37 4.80
N LEU A 336 -6.38 15.54 5.78
CA LEU A 336 -6.92 14.19 5.93
C LEU A 336 -8.42 14.20 6.28
N ILE A 337 -8.86 15.10 7.17
CA ILE A 337 -10.29 15.21 7.54
C ILE A 337 -11.13 15.63 6.33
N ASP A 338 -10.67 16.63 5.57
CA ASP A 338 -11.38 17.13 4.38
C ASP A 338 -11.32 16.11 3.23
N PHE A 339 -10.25 15.32 3.12
CA PHE A 339 -10.13 14.26 2.12
C PHE A 339 -11.25 13.23 2.25
N MET A 340 -11.68 12.91 3.46
CA MET A 340 -12.75 11.93 3.67
C MET A 340 -14.11 12.40 3.13
N ASP A 341 -14.36 13.70 3.02
CA ASP A 341 -15.55 14.26 2.36
C ASP A 341 -15.51 14.01 0.83
N HIS A 342 -14.33 13.79 0.25
CA HIS A 342 -14.08 13.54 -1.17
C HIS A 342 -13.66 12.08 -1.46
N PHE A 343 -13.70 11.20 -0.46
CA PHE A 343 -13.20 9.83 -0.60
C PHE A 343 -13.89 9.06 -1.73
N HIS A 344 -15.22 9.25 -1.90
CA HIS A 344 -15.96 8.60 -2.99
C HIS A 344 -15.42 8.98 -4.38
N GLU A 345 -15.06 10.24 -4.58
CA GLU A 345 -14.47 10.71 -5.84
C GLU A 345 -13.12 10.03 -6.09
N GLY A 346 -12.28 9.93 -5.05
CA GLY A 346 -11.01 9.19 -5.09
C GLY A 346 -11.19 7.70 -5.36
N PHE A 347 -12.20 7.06 -4.75
CA PHE A 347 -12.55 5.66 -4.99
C PHE A 347 -12.90 5.40 -6.46
N VAL A 348 -13.70 6.28 -7.07
CA VAL A 348 -14.07 6.20 -8.48
C VAL A 348 -12.87 6.50 -9.40
N ALA A 349 -12.09 7.54 -9.09
CA ALA A 349 -10.87 7.90 -9.85
C ALA A 349 -9.82 6.79 -9.80
N GLY A 350 -9.66 6.16 -8.63
CA GLY A 350 -8.80 4.98 -8.41
C GLY A 350 -9.37 3.68 -8.95
N GLN A 351 -10.50 3.75 -9.68
CA GLN A 351 -11.14 2.59 -10.31
C GLN A 351 -11.40 1.45 -9.32
N PHE A 352 -11.88 1.81 -8.13
CA PHE A 352 -12.24 0.88 -7.05
C PHE A 352 -11.05 0.10 -6.46
N TYR A 353 -9.83 0.62 -6.61
CA TYR A 353 -8.65 -0.03 -6.04
C TYR A 353 -8.58 0.12 -4.51
N ASN A 354 -8.87 1.32 -3.99
CA ASN A 354 -8.79 1.68 -2.59
C ASN A 354 -10.16 1.53 -1.91
N PHE A 355 -10.39 0.45 -1.18
CA PHE A 355 -11.64 0.22 -0.46
C PHE A 355 -11.73 1.06 0.82
N PRO A 356 -12.93 1.58 1.20
CA PRO A 356 -13.07 2.54 2.28
C PRO A 356 -12.82 1.93 3.67
N CYS A 357 -12.04 2.61 4.50
CA CYS A 357 -11.96 2.34 5.93
C CYS A 357 -13.19 2.87 6.70
N PHE A 358 -13.95 3.78 6.10
CA PHE A 358 -15.22 4.30 6.61
C PHE A 358 -16.33 3.97 5.60
N PRO A 359 -17.12 2.91 5.82
CA PRO A 359 -18.07 2.40 4.82
C PRO A 359 -19.08 3.43 4.30
N SER A 360 -19.47 4.41 5.13
CA SER A 360 -20.41 5.45 4.73
C SER A 360 -19.89 6.39 3.64
N THR A 361 -18.58 6.45 3.41
CA THR A 361 -17.98 7.26 2.33
C THR A 361 -18.24 6.66 0.94
N VAL A 362 -18.58 5.36 0.86
CA VAL A 362 -18.98 4.67 -0.37
C VAL A 362 -20.20 3.76 -0.07
N PRO A 363 -21.38 4.32 0.20
CA PRO A 363 -22.53 3.57 0.71
C PRO A 363 -23.08 2.53 -0.29
N ASP A 364 -22.85 2.72 -1.58
CA ASP A 364 -23.27 1.83 -2.67
C ASP A 364 -22.12 1.01 -3.28
N LEU A 365 -21.04 0.81 -2.52
CA LEU A 365 -19.83 0.08 -2.94
C LEU A 365 -20.18 -1.23 -3.64
N GLN A 366 -21.02 -2.08 -3.02
CA GLN A 366 -21.39 -3.38 -3.61
C GLN A 366 -22.08 -3.24 -4.96
N LYS A 367 -22.92 -2.21 -5.14
CA LYS A 367 -23.59 -1.93 -6.40
C LYS A 367 -22.59 -1.48 -7.47
N GLN A 368 -21.66 -0.62 -7.11
CA GLN A 368 -20.64 -0.09 -8.06
C GLN A 368 -19.73 -1.21 -8.55
N ILE A 369 -19.18 -2.03 -7.66
CA ILE A 369 -18.27 -3.13 -8.03
C ILE A 369 -18.97 -4.30 -8.73
N ALA A 370 -20.29 -4.47 -8.54
CA ALA A 370 -21.05 -5.53 -9.20
C ALA A 370 -21.38 -5.23 -10.66
N ASN A 371 -21.18 -3.98 -11.13
CA ASN A 371 -21.45 -3.57 -12.51
C ASN A 371 -20.52 -2.43 -12.93
N ASP A 372 -19.23 -2.75 -13.05
CA ASP A 372 -18.24 -1.79 -13.53
C ASP A 372 -18.09 -1.88 -15.06
N LEU A 373 -18.57 -0.88 -15.77
CA LEU A 373 -18.55 -0.84 -17.23
C LEU A 373 -17.13 -0.78 -17.83
N ARG A 374 -16.11 -0.56 -17.02
CA ARG A 374 -14.69 -0.61 -17.43
C ARG A 374 -14.17 -2.04 -17.47
N ALA A 375 -14.80 -2.94 -16.70
CA ALA A 375 -14.40 -4.32 -16.58
C ALA A 375 -15.00 -5.22 -17.67
N ASN A 376 -14.31 -6.30 -17.97
CA ASN A 376 -14.80 -7.34 -18.88
C ASN A 376 -14.61 -8.75 -18.25
N PRO A 377 -15.69 -9.42 -17.80
CA PRO A 377 -17.09 -8.94 -17.80
C PRO A 377 -17.34 -7.82 -16.76
N PRO A 378 -18.45 -7.04 -16.90
CA PRO A 378 -18.74 -5.93 -15.98
C PRO A 378 -18.91 -6.31 -14.51
N ASP A 379 -19.27 -7.55 -14.22
CA ASP A 379 -19.46 -8.09 -12.87
C ASP A 379 -18.17 -8.76 -12.29
N LYS A 380 -17.03 -8.63 -12.96
CA LYS A 380 -15.72 -9.20 -12.56
C LYS A 380 -15.39 -8.96 -11.08
N TYR A 381 -15.65 -7.76 -10.58
CA TYR A 381 -15.30 -7.33 -9.22
C TYR A 381 -16.37 -7.64 -8.17
N LYS A 382 -17.51 -8.18 -8.54
CA LYS A 382 -18.61 -8.52 -7.63
C LYS A 382 -18.17 -9.39 -6.44
N VAL A 383 -17.19 -10.26 -6.65
CA VAL A 383 -16.65 -11.16 -5.62
C VAL A 383 -15.97 -10.42 -4.46
N LEU A 384 -15.66 -9.13 -4.62
CA LEU A 384 -15.09 -8.28 -3.58
C LEU A 384 -16.16 -7.64 -2.68
N GLY A 385 -17.45 -7.85 -2.95
CA GLY A 385 -18.56 -7.24 -2.19
C GLY A 385 -18.60 -7.64 -0.72
N ASN A 386 -18.04 -8.79 -0.37
CA ASN A 386 -17.94 -9.30 1.00
C ASN A 386 -16.49 -9.42 1.49
N VAL A 387 -15.60 -8.57 0.99
CA VAL A 387 -14.16 -8.65 1.30
C VAL A 387 -13.88 -8.63 2.80
N LEU A 388 -14.64 -7.91 3.61
CA LEU A 388 -14.47 -7.84 5.07
C LEU A 388 -14.79 -9.16 5.81
N ASP A 389 -15.39 -10.14 5.13
CA ASP A 389 -15.60 -11.48 5.71
C ASP A 389 -14.30 -12.30 5.74
N TRP A 390 -13.30 -11.89 4.95
CA TRP A 390 -12.05 -12.62 4.80
C TRP A 390 -10.77 -11.76 4.83
N ALA A 391 -10.85 -10.45 4.65
CA ALA A 391 -9.70 -9.55 4.78
C ALA A 391 -9.47 -9.15 6.24
N THR A 392 -8.22 -9.13 6.67
CA THR A 392 -7.81 -8.74 8.02
C THR A 392 -6.50 -7.97 8.02
N ASN A 393 -6.12 -7.43 9.17
CA ASN A 393 -4.91 -6.62 9.34
C ASN A 393 -3.63 -7.45 9.41
N VAL A 394 -2.52 -6.90 8.96
CA VAL A 394 -1.18 -7.39 9.31
C VAL A 394 -1.04 -7.42 10.83
N GLY A 395 -0.55 -8.55 11.35
CA GLY A 395 -0.49 -8.81 12.80
C GLY A 395 -1.67 -9.60 13.37
N TYR A 396 -2.60 -10.03 12.50
CA TYR A 396 -3.70 -10.93 12.88
C TYR A 396 -3.22 -12.14 13.70
N PRO A 397 -3.98 -12.54 14.76
CA PRO A 397 -5.27 -12.00 15.23
C PRO A 397 -5.16 -10.74 16.11
N GLY A 398 -3.96 -10.34 16.52
CA GLY A 398 -3.71 -9.15 17.32
C GLY A 398 -3.62 -7.87 16.50
N TYR A 399 -3.05 -6.84 17.11
CA TYR A 399 -2.82 -5.53 16.50
C TYR A 399 -1.51 -5.51 15.70
N ALA A 400 -1.40 -4.56 14.76
CA ALA A 400 -0.16 -4.25 14.07
C ALA A 400 0.79 -3.50 15.01
N THR A 401 1.46 -4.22 15.88
CA THR A 401 2.40 -3.68 16.88
C THR A 401 3.73 -3.27 16.24
N ALA A 402 4.57 -2.54 16.98
CA ALA A 402 5.90 -2.16 16.52
C ALA A 402 6.79 -3.40 16.21
N GLY A 403 6.65 -4.48 16.97
CA GLY A 403 7.33 -5.74 16.68
C GLY A 403 6.85 -6.39 15.38
N ILE A 404 5.54 -6.36 15.09
CA ILE A 404 4.98 -6.82 13.82
C ILE A 404 5.47 -5.94 12.66
N SER A 405 5.46 -4.60 12.83
CA SER A 405 5.96 -3.65 11.84
C SER A 405 7.43 -3.90 11.48
N GLU A 406 8.28 -4.16 12.47
CA GLU A 406 9.69 -4.50 12.24
C GLU A 406 9.84 -5.86 11.56
N ALA A 407 9.12 -6.90 12.01
CA ALA A 407 9.15 -8.23 11.38
C ALA A 407 8.65 -8.20 9.92
N PHE A 408 7.68 -7.33 9.62
CA PHE A 408 7.21 -7.08 8.27
C PHE A 408 8.31 -6.47 7.39
N SER A 409 8.95 -5.39 7.86
CA SER A 409 9.98 -4.67 7.11
C SER A 409 11.30 -5.42 6.97
N THR A 410 11.55 -6.41 7.84
CA THR A 410 12.72 -7.32 7.77
C THR A 410 12.42 -8.64 7.05
N TRP A 411 11.25 -8.77 6.47
CA TRP A 411 10.85 -9.89 5.58
C TRP A 411 10.89 -11.26 6.24
N VAL A 412 10.58 -11.38 7.54
CA VAL A 412 10.67 -12.66 8.27
C VAL A 412 9.79 -13.72 7.62
N ILE A 413 8.53 -13.41 7.31
CA ILE A 413 7.58 -14.36 6.68
C ILE A 413 8.03 -14.77 5.28
N PRO A 414 8.30 -13.87 4.32
CA PRO A 414 8.80 -14.26 3.00
C PRO A 414 10.06 -15.13 3.06
N THR A 415 11.02 -14.77 3.92
CA THR A 415 12.27 -15.51 4.06
C THR A 415 12.04 -16.93 4.58
N MET A 416 11.17 -17.10 5.58
CA MET A 416 10.81 -18.39 6.14
C MET A 416 10.20 -19.32 5.07
N PHE A 417 9.22 -18.85 4.32
CA PHE A 417 8.57 -19.63 3.27
C PHE A 417 9.52 -19.95 2.09
N ALA A 418 10.30 -18.96 1.65
CA ALA A 418 11.26 -19.15 0.56
C ALA A 418 12.33 -20.19 0.89
N SER A 419 12.86 -20.19 2.10
CA SER A 419 13.90 -21.16 2.51
C SER A 419 13.42 -22.59 2.48
N VAL A 420 12.16 -22.82 2.88
CA VAL A 420 11.56 -24.17 2.85
C VAL A 420 11.20 -24.58 1.41
N ALA A 421 10.66 -23.67 0.62
CA ALA A 421 10.31 -23.93 -0.78
C ALA A 421 11.54 -24.32 -1.61
N ARG A 422 12.68 -23.62 -1.44
CA ARG A 422 13.95 -23.97 -2.07
C ARG A 422 14.55 -25.28 -1.57
N GLY A 423 14.19 -25.70 -0.35
CA GLY A 423 14.80 -26.85 0.31
C GLY A 423 16.06 -26.53 1.12
N ASP A 424 16.32 -25.24 1.39
CA ASP A 424 17.45 -24.78 2.20
C ASP A 424 17.30 -25.19 3.68
N GLN A 425 16.05 -25.32 4.16
CA GLN A 425 15.70 -25.70 5.53
C GLN A 425 14.52 -26.66 5.54
N SER A 426 14.41 -27.44 6.63
CA SER A 426 13.17 -28.15 6.95
C SER A 426 12.07 -27.16 7.38
N ALA A 427 10.80 -27.53 7.27
CA ALA A 427 9.70 -26.70 7.74
C ALA A 427 9.78 -26.44 9.25
N GLU A 428 10.21 -27.46 10.01
CA GLU A 428 10.39 -27.42 11.45
C GLU A 428 11.51 -26.45 11.85
N ASP A 429 12.67 -26.52 11.19
CA ASP A 429 13.81 -25.65 11.47
C ASP A 429 13.50 -24.19 11.09
N ALA A 430 12.84 -23.97 9.96
CA ALA A 430 12.42 -22.63 9.51
C ALA A 430 11.42 -21.99 10.47
N ALA A 431 10.42 -22.73 10.96
CA ALA A 431 9.47 -22.23 11.95
C ALA A 431 10.16 -21.89 13.28
N LYS A 432 11.11 -22.72 13.74
CA LYS A 432 11.92 -22.47 14.94
C LYS A 432 12.84 -21.25 14.79
N ALA A 433 13.47 -21.09 13.62
CA ALA A 433 14.31 -19.92 13.32
C ALA A 433 13.47 -18.63 13.30
N ALA A 434 12.29 -18.66 12.67
CA ALA A 434 11.36 -17.54 12.68
C ALA A 434 10.89 -17.19 14.08
N GLU A 435 10.59 -18.17 14.95
CA GLU A 435 10.23 -17.93 16.35
C GLU A 435 11.34 -17.19 17.09
N ALA A 436 12.58 -17.62 16.94
CA ALA A 436 13.73 -16.97 17.55
C ALA A 436 13.86 -15.52 17.10
N GLU A 437 13.67 -15.26 15.81
CA GLU A 437 13.73 -13.92 15.25
C GLU A 437 12.57 -13.04 15.73
N TYR A 438 11.32 -13.54 15.73
CA TYR A 438 10.19 -12.81 16.31
C TYR A 438 10.39 -12.48 17.78
N LYS A 439 10.88 -13.42 18.59
CA LYS A 439 11.20 -13.17 20.00
C LYS A 439 12.28 -12.10 20.16
N ARG A 440 13.32 -12.11 19.33
CA ARG A 440 14.39 -11.09 19.32
C ARG A 440 13.85 -9.71 18.95
N ILE A 441 13.01 -9.63 17.90
CA ILE A 441 12.37 -8.38 17.48
C ILE A 441 11.45 -7.87 18.59
N PHE A 442 10.52 -8.68 19.07
CA PHE A 442 9.54 -8.27 20.08
C PHE A 442 10.17 -7.83 21.41
N ALA A 443 11.34 -8.40 21.76
CA ALA A 443 12.05 -7.97 22.96
C ALA A 443 12.53 -6.52 22.93
N ARG A 444 12.76 -5.95 21.74
CA ARG A 444 13.14 -4.53 21.55
C ARG A 444 11.97 -3.55 21.74
N TRP A 445 10.73 -4.05 21.64
CA TRP A 445 9.51 -3.24 21.68
C TRP A 445 8.64 -3.48 22.94
N LYS A 446 9.21 -4.10 23.96
CA LYS A 446 8.55 -4.35 25.25
C LYS A 446 8.50 -3.13 26.15
#